data_dcecfb52f13e06b530763ad38c48db03
#
_entry.id   dcecfb52f13e06b530763ad38c48db03
#
_cell.length_a   1.000
_cell.length_b   1.000
_cell.length_c   1.000
_cell.angle_alpha   90.00
_cell.angle_beta   90.00
_cell.angle_gamma   90.00
#
_symmetry.space_group_name_H-M   'P 1'
#
loop_
_entity.id
_entity.type
_entity.pdbx_description
1 polymer ?
#
loop_
_entity_poly.entity_id
_entity_poly.type
_entity_poly.pdbx_seq_one_letter_code
_entity_poly.pdbx_strand_id
1 'polypeptide(L)'
;MVRKPAITPLDLDDVNGFAPSPQRPLRSRARTLPVDAHFEPHQHAWAQLAYCDSGLMQVTASDAGQHNSFIVPPSRAVWIPANMPHAVTVLERAHLRTVYMDVSATPPGWAGCRMLVVGPLLRALIHALEDTQTSPRENALMLLILEEIRLAHTHTLRVSLPHDKRLRALCDAVLRDPARQATLAAWAADFGASERTVARLFRDQLGTTYLQWRQQAVLAHALPLLARGVPVGQVAAACGYASDSAFAAMFKAAVGQSPSQFQGSTQAD
;
A
#
# COMPACT_ATOMS: atom_id res chain seq x y z
N MET A 1 11.26 -17.30 -18.90
CA MET A 1 11.13 -15.88 -19.28
C MET A 1 9.77 -15.42 -18.78
N VAL A 2 9.69 -14.74 -17.64
CA VAL A 2 8.43 -14.15 -17.15
C VAL A 2 8.19 -12.92 -18.03
N ARG A 3 7.11 -12.94 -18.81
CA ARG A 3 6.67 -11.80 -19.62
C ARG A 3 6.42 -10.63 -18.67
N LYS A 4 7.13 -9.51 -18.90
CA LYS A 4 6.81 -8.26 -18.21
C LYS A 4 5.34 -7.95 -18.51
N PRO A 5 4.47 -7.77 -17.50
CA PRO A 5 3.06 -7.47 -17.76
C PRO A 5 2.96 -6.24 -18.65
N ALA A 6 2.07 -6.28 -19.63
CA ALA A 6 1.78 -5.11 -20.45
C ALA A 6 0.99 -4.13 -19.60
N ILE A 7 1.65 -3.08 -19.11
CA ILE A 7 1.02 -2.00 -18.34
C ILE A 7 0.02 -1.29 -19.24
N THR A 8 -1.24 -1.20 -18.83
CA THR A 8 -2.28 -0.46 -19.53
C THR A 8 -2.40 0.94 -18.91
N PRO A 9 -1.95 2.01 -19.57
CA PRO A 9 -2.10 3.36 -19.06
C PRO A 9 -3.57 3.73 -18.91
N LEU A 10 -3.92 4.40 -17.81
CA LEU A 10 -5.23 4.97 -17.56
C LEU A 10 -5.15 6.49 -17.62
N ASP A 11 -6.16 7.08 -18.23
CA ASP A 11 -6.26 8.52 -18.38
C ASP A 11 -6.63 9.19 -17.05
N LEU A 12 -5.94 10.31 -16.78
CA LEU A 12 -6.16 11.18 -15.62
C LEU A 12 -7.09 12.36 -15.93
N ASP A 13 -7.51 12.54 -17.19
CA ASP A 13 -8.22 13.73 -17.68
C ASP A 13 -9.50 14.05 -16.90
N ASP A 14 -10.07 13.07 -16.20
CA ASP A 14 -11.27 13.23 -15.41
C ASP A 14 -11.01 13.51 -13.90
N VAL A 15 -9.75 13.57 -13.46
CA VAL A 15 -9.42 13.81 -12.04
C VAL A 15 -9.80 15.24 -11.63
N ASN A 16 -9.63 16.22 -12.52
CA ASN A 16 -9.94 17.62 -12.26
C ASN A 16 -11.44 17.88 -12.05
N GLY A 17 -12.32 17.09 -12.66
CA GLY A 17 -13.77 17.13 -12.43
C GLY A 17 -14.18 16.72 -11.00
N PHE A 18 -13.28 16.08 -10.26
CA PHE A 18 -13.46 15.64 -8.87
C PHE A 18 -12.60 16.40 -7.87
N ALA A 19 -12.03 17.56 -8.25
CA ALA A 19 -11.27 18.38 -7.33
C ALA A 19 -12.12 18.77 -6.12
N PRO A 20 -11.65 18.56 -4.89
CA PRO A 20 -12.29 19.06 -3.69
C PRO A 20 -12.10 20.58 -3.56
N SER A 21 -12.88 21.22 -2.71
CA SER A 21 -12.78 22.65 -2.41
C SER A 21 -13.05 22.89 -0.92
N PRO A 22 -12.72 24.05 -0.37
CA PRO A 22 -13.03 24.37 1.03
C PRO A 22 -14.52 24.25 1.37
N GLN A 23 -15.41 24.51 0.40
CA GLN A 23 -16.87 24.38 0.57
C GLN A 23 -17.36 22.93 0.45
N ARG A 24 -16.62 22.07 -0.25
CA ARG A 24 -16.85 20.65 -0.41
C ARG A 24 -15.54 19.89 -0.21
N PRO A 25 -15.09 19.76 1.05
CA PRO A 25 -13.72 19.33 1.34
C PRO A 25 -13.42 17.87 1.02
N LEU A 26 -14.44 17.02 0.86
CA LEU A 26 -14.28 15.64 0.42
C LEU A 26 -15.05 15.37 -0.88
N ARG A 27 -14.43 14.64 -1.79
CA ARG A 27 -15.05 14.09 -3.00
C ARG A 27 -14.67 12.63 -3.12
N SER A 28 -15.66 11.77 -3.31
CA SER A 28 -15.43 10.33 -3.47
C SER A 28 -15.67 9.90 -4.91
N ARG A 29 -14.88 8.90 -5.36
CA ARG A 29 -15.01 8.29 -6.67
C ARG A 29 -14.70 6.80 -6.59
N ALA A 30 -15.60 5.96 -7.16
CA ALA A 30 -15.36 4.54 -7.34
C ALA A 30 -14.93 4.22 -8.78
N ARG A 31 -14.01 3.26 -8.94
CA ARG A 31 -13.61 2.71 -10.23
C ARG A 31 -13.34 1.21 -10.11
N THR A 32 -13.85 0.44 -11.05
CA THR A 32 -13.43 -0.95 -11.24
C THR A 32 -12.32 -0.98 -12.26
N LEU A 33 -11.16 -1.49 -11.87
CA LEU A 33 -9.95 -1.48 -12.68
C LEU A 33 -9.49 -2.91 -12.98
N PRO A 34 -9.13 -3.22 -14.24
CA PRO A 34 -8.59 -4.52 -14.58
C PRO A 34 -7.16 -4.68 -14.04
N VAL A 35 -6.68 -5.93 -13.98
CA VAL A 35 -5.28 -6.23 -13.68
C VAL A 35 -4.36 -5.50 -14.66
N ASP A 36 -3.17 -5.11 -14.18
CA ASP A 36 -2.15 -4.36 -14.92
C ASP A 36 -2.58 -2.94 -15.37
N ALA A 37 -3.76 -2.46 -14.97
CA ALA A 37 -4.12 -1.05 -15.12
C ALA A 37 -3.12 -0.17 -14.33
N HIS A 38 -2.69 0.93 -14.93
CA HIS A 38 -1.66 1.78 -14.37
C HIS A 38 -1.99 3.25 -14.57
N PHE A 39 -1.95 4.00 -13.47
CA PHE A 39 -1.90 5.47 -13.50
C PHE A 39 -0.44 5.89 -13.49
N GLU A 40 0.00 6.55 -14.55
CA GLU A 40 1.35 7.10 -14.67
C GLU A 40 1.69 8.04 -13.49
N PRO A 41 2.98 8.25 -13.20
CA PRO A 41 3.38 9.19 -12.15
C PRO A 41 2.76 10.57 -12.34
N HIS A 42 2.01 11.02 -11.35
CA HIS A 42 1.30 12.30 -11.34
C HIS A 42 1.25 12.88 -9.93
N GLN A 43 0.80 14.11 -9.83
CA GLN A 43 0.53 14.80 -8.56
C GLN A 43 -0.67 15.74 -8.73
N HIS A 44 -1.31 16.07 -7.63
CA HIS A 44 -2.43 17.02 -7.59
C HIS A 44 -2.39 17.89 -6.33
N ALA A 45 -3.04 19.05 -6.37
CA ALA A 45 -2.99 20.06 -5.30
C ALA A 45 -3.78 19.69 -4.03
N TRP A 46 -4.42 18.54 -3.99
CA TRP A 46 -5.21 18.04 -2.86
C TRP A 46 -4.68 16.71 -2.36
N ALA A 47 -5.06 16.31 -1.17
CA ALA A 47 -4.70 15.00 -0.62
C ALA A 47 -5.65 13.91 -1.15
N GLN A 48 -5.19 12.67 -1.11
CA GLN A 48 -5.92 11.50 -1.59
C GLN A 48 -5.86 10.36 -0.57
N LEU A 49 -7.00 9.75 -0.30
CA LEU A 49 -7.09 8.44 0.33
C LEU A 49 -7.44 7.42 -0.75
N ALA A 50 -6.46 6.61 -1.16
CA ALA A 50 -6.65 5.52 -2.11
C ALA A 50 -7.02 4.25 -1.35
N TYR A 51 -8.30 3.88 -1.35
CA TYR A 51 -8.86 2.73 -0.66
C TYR A 51 -9.14 1.59 -1.65
N CYS A 52 -8.67 0.38 -1.33
CA CYS A 52 -8.97 -0.83 -2.07
C CYS A 52 -10.14 -1.56 -1.38
N ASP A 53 -11.31 -1.56 -2.00
CA ASP A 53 -12.50 -2.25 -1.48
C ASP A 53 -12.40 -3.76 -1.72
N SER A 54 -11.98 -4.16 -2.92
CA SER A 54 -11.61 -5.55 -3.24
C SER A 54 -10.45 -5.57 -4.25
N GLY A 55 -9.76 -6.71 -4.37
CA GLY A 55 -8.58 -6.88 -5.21
C GLY A 55 -7.30 -6.38 -4.55
N LEU A 56 -6.32 -5.99 -5.35
CA LEU A 56 -5.00 -5.59 -4.86
C LEU A 56 -4.38 -4.50 -5.74
N MET A 57 -3.87 -3.45 -5.12
CA MET A 57 -3.13 -2.40 -5.83
C MET A 57 -1.79 -2.08 -5.18
N GLN A 58 -0.89 -1.52 -5.95
CA GLN A 58 0.36 -0.94 -5.51
C GLN A 58 0.31 0.57 -5.72
N VAL A 59 0.65 1.32 -4.69
CA VAL A 59 0.89 2.76 -4.77
C VAL A 59 2.37 3.01 -4.59
N THR A 60 3.01 3.69 -5.54
CA THR A 60 4.38 4.17 -5.40
C THR A 60 4.37 5.67 -5.21
N ALA A 61 5.13 6.19 -4.24
CA ALA A 61 5.22 7.61 -3.97
C ALA A 61 6.67 8.01 -3.73
N SER A 62 7.03 9.23 -4.15
CA SER A 62 8.38 9.78 -4.00
C SER A 62 8.35 10.96 -3.04
N ASP A 63 8.93 10.80 -1.86
CA ASP A 63 9.03 11.84 -0.83
C ASP A 63 10.50 12.15 -0.53
N ALA A 64 10.90 13.42 -0.68
CA ALA A 64 12.26 13.90 -0.42
C ALA A 64 13.37 13.00 -1.00
N GLY A 65 13.12 12.44 -2.19
CA GLY A 65 14.04 11.51 -2.87
C GLY A 65 13.93 10.06 -2.41
N GLN A 66 13.15 9.72 -1.39
CA GLN A 66 12.84 8.34 -1.02
C GLN A 66 11.67 7.79 -1.85
N HIS A 67 11.89 6.65 -2.50
CA HIS A 67 10.83 5.92 -3.19
C HIS A 67 10.20 4.92 -2.22
N ASN A 68 8.92 5.10 -1.96
CA ASN A 68 8.13 4.22 -1.11
C ASN A 68 7.14 3.44 -1.97
N SER A 69 6.98 2.16 -1.69
CA SER A 69 5.99 1.30 -2.32
C SER A 69 5.06 0.73 -1.25
N PHE A 70 3.76 0.90 -1.48
CA PHE A 70 2.69 0.41 -0.61
C PHE A 70 1.89 -0.63 -1.38
N ILE A 71 1.79 -1.84 -0.85
CA ILE A 71 0.83 -2.83 -1.34
C ILE A 71 -0.44 -2.66 -0.54
N VAL A 72 -1.54 -2.36 -1.22
CA VAL A 72 -2.83 -2.00 -0.62
C VAL A 72 -3.82 -3.14 -0.82
N PRO A 73 -3.98 -4.02 0.17
CA PRO A 73 -4.99 -5.07 0.14
C PRO A 73 -6.37 -4.54 0.54
N PRO A 74 -7.43 -5.35 0.42
CA PRO A 74 -8.75 -5.01 0.94
C PRO A 74 -8.71 -4.54 2.40
N SER A 75 -9.59 -3.62 2.74
CA SER A 75 -9.68 -2.97 4.06
C SER A 75 -8.45 -2.13 4.43
N ARG A 76 -7.63 -1.75 3.46
CA ARG A 76 -6.52 -0.80 3.63
C ARG A 76 -6.63 0.34 2.64
N ALA A 77 -6.09 1.48 3.06
CA ALA A 77 -5.98 2.66 2.21
C ALA A 77 -4.61 3.30 2.37
N VAL A 78 -4.12 3.94 1.32
CA VAL A 78 -2.94 4.81 1.40
C VAL A 78 -3.40 6.26 1.39
N TRP A 79 -2.98 6.99 2.41
CA TRP A 79 -3.01 8.44 2.43
C TRP A 79 -1.84 8.98 1.61
N ILE A 80 -2.12 9.86 0.68
CA ILE A 80 -1.18 10.54 -0.20
C ILE A 80 -1.38 12.05 0.02
N PRO A 81 -0.39 12.79 0.55
CA PRO A 81 -0.49 14.23 0.75
C PRO A 81 -0.65 15.00 -0.57
N ALA A 82 -1.16 16.23 -0.49
CA ALA A 82 -1.17 17.15 -1.62
C ALA A 82 0.24 17.34 -2.20
N ASN A 83 0.33 17.49 -3.52
CA ASN A 83 1.56 17.66 -4.29
C ASN A 83 2.60 16.53 -4.16
N MET A 84 2.21 15.35 -3.67
CA MET A 84 3.07 14.18 -3.60
C MET A 84 3.07 13.43 -4.94
N PRO A 85 4.22 13.32 -5.65
CA PRO A 85 4.31 12.52 -6.86
C PRO A 85 4.04 11.04 -6.54
N HIS A 86 3.08 10.45 -7.25
CA HIS A 86 2.69 9.07 -7.02
C HIS A 86 2.16 8.40 -8.30
N ALA A 87 2.23 7.06 -8.30
CA ALA A 87 1.65 6.22 -9.34
C ALA A 87 0.88 5.07 -8.70
N VAL A 88 -0.13 4.55 -9.39
CA VAL A 88 -0.94 3.42 -8.93
C VAL A 88 -0.92 2.32 -9.98
N THR A 89 -0.63 1.09 -9.56
CA THR A 89 -0.67 -0.11 -10.40
C THR A 89 -1.63 -1.12 -9.79
N VAL A 90 -2.53 -1.66 -10.60
CA VAL A 90 -3.47 -2.70 -10.18
C VAL A 90 -2.80 -4.06 -10.33
N LEU A 91 -2.57 -4.75 -9.22
CA LEU A 91 -1.91 -6.07 -9.19
C LEU A 91 -2.91 -7.22 -9.37
N GLU A 92 -4.14 -7.04 -8.86
CA GLU A 92 -5.30 -7.90 -9.07
C GLU A 92 -6.50 -7.02 -9.40
N ARG A 93 -7.47 -7.50 -10.20
CA ARG A 93 -8.69 -6.74 -10.51
C ARG A 93 -9.23 -6.10 -9.23
N ALA A 94 -9.34 -4.79 -9.22
CA ALA A 94 -9.61 -4.04 -8.01
C ALA A 94 -10.83 -3.13 -8.14
N HIS A 95 -11.61 -3.04 -7.06
CA HIS A 95 -12.56 -1.96 -6.84
C HIS A 95 -11.87 -0.89 -6.01
N LEU A 96 -11.38 0.14 -6.70
CA LEU A 96 -10.71 1.29 -6.10
C LEU A 96 -11.76 2.34 -5.74
N ARG A 97 -11.72 2.80 -4.50
CA ARG A 97 -12.45 3.97 -4.01
C ARG A 97 -11.47 5.05 -3.60
N THR A 98 -11.58 6.17 -4.23
CA THR A 98 -10.69 7.31 -3.93
C THR A 98 -11.50 8.37 -3.21
N VAL A 99 -10.99 8.86 -2.08
CA VAL A 99 -11.50 10.06 -1.42
C VAL A 99 -10.46 11.15 -1.60
N TYR A 100 -10.79 12.16 -2.41
CA TYR A 100 -10.00 13.38 -2.56
C TYR A 100 -10.35 14.34 -1.45
N MET A 101 -9.34 15.00 -0.87
CA MET A 101 -9.48 15.83 0.30
C MET A 101 -8.79 17.19 0.08
N ASP A 102 -9.55 18.27 0.26
CA ASP A 102 -8.99 19.63 0.25
C ASP A 102 -7.94 19.80 1.34
N VAL A 103 -6.92 20.61 1.06
CA VAL A 103 -5.82 20.83 2.02
C VAL A 103 -6.30 21.42 3.35
N SER A 104 -7.39 22.20 3.35
CA SER A 104 -7.98 22.77 4.57
C SER A 104 -8.55 21.70 5.53
N ALA A 105 -8.89 20.51 5.01
CA ALA A 105 -9.42 19.40 5.79
C ALA A 105 -8.37 18.35 6.14
N THR A 106 -7.13 18.52 5.67
CA THR A 106 -6.03 17.58 5.94
C THR A 106 -5.69 17.54 7.44
N PRO A 107 -5.62 16.36 8.07
CA PRO A 107 -5.23 16.25 9.48
C PRO A 107 -3.85 16.88 9.75
N PRO A 108 -3.67 17.66 10.83
CA PRO A 108 -2.38 18.23 11.18
C PRO A 108 -1.26 17.19 11.29
N GLY A 109 -0.08 17.48 10.74
CA GLY A 109 1.09 16.59 10.80
C GLY A 109 1.06 15.42 9.80
N TRP A 110 0.13 15.40 8.86
CA TRP A 110 0.02 14.36 7.83
C TRP A 110 0.78 14.73 6.56
N ALA A 111 2.05 15.06 6.68
CA ALA A 111 2.90 15.50 5.57
C ALA A 111 3.43 14.35 4.68
N GLY A 112 3.46 13.10 5.18
CA GLY A 112 3.98 11.94 4.44
C GLY A 112 2.91 10.91 4.11
N CYS A 113 3.19 10.06 3.11
CA CYS A 113 2.32 8.91 2.81
C CYS A 113 2.27 7.93 3.97
N ARG A 114 1.08 7.40 4.24
CA ARG A 114 0.87 6.39 5.29
C ARG A 114 -0.25 5.44 4.93
N MET A 115 -0.13 4.21 5.39
CA MET A 115 -1.20 3.23 5.24
C MET A 115 -2.13 3.26 6.44
N LEU A 116 -3.42 3.24 6.19
CA LEU A 116 -4.49 3.25 7.19
C LEU A 116 -5.27 1.94 7.15
N VAL A 117 -5.80 1.55 8.31
CA VAL A 117 -6.83 0.52 8.40
C VAL A 117 -8.18 1.16 8.14
N VAL A 118 -8.91 0.64 7.16
CA VAL A 118 -10.28 1.07 6.89
C VAL A 118 -11.22 0.16 7.67
N GLY A 119 -11.72 0.65 8.81
CA GLY A 119 -12.70 -0.05 9.64
C GLY A 119 -14.08 -0.12 8.99
N PRO A 120 -14.99 -0.96 9.51
CA PRO A 120 -16.33 -1.14 8.94
C PRO A 120 -17.12 0.17 8.82
N LEU A 121 -17.02 1.06 9.82
CA LEU A 121 -17.70 2.35 9.79
C LEU A 121 -17.13 3.27 8.69
N LEU A 122 -15.81 3.44 8.63
CA LEU A 122 -15.18 4.25 7.60
C LEU A 122 -15.51 3.73 6.19
N ARG A 123 -15.50 2.41 6.00
CA ARG A 123 -15.92 1.77 4.74
C ARG A 123 -17.34 2.17 4.37
N ALA A 124 -18.30 1.98 5.29
CA ALA A 124 -19.70 2.30 5.04
C ALA A 124 -19.92 3.79 4.72
N LEU A 125 -19.19 4.68 5.39
CA LEU A 125 -19.27 6.12 5.15
C LEU A 125 -18.71 6.51 3.77
N ILE A 126 -17.58 5.91 3.34
CA ILE A 126 -17.01 6.13 2.00
C ILE A 126 -18.00 5.69 0.92
N HIS A 127 -18.63 4.52 1.07
CA HIS A 127 -19.66 4.05 0.15
C HIS A 127 -20.87 5.00 0.11
N ALA A 128 -21.35 5.43 1.28
CA ALA A 128 -22.50 6.35 1.35
C ALA A 128 -22.22 7.74 0.74
N LEU A 129 -20.96 8.21 0.76
CA LEU A 129 -20.58 9.51 0.20
C LEU A 129 -20.67 9.53 -1.33
N GLU A 130 -20.43 8.41 -2.03
CA GLU A 130 -20.47 8.33 -3.49
C GLU A 130 -21.85 8.60 -4.08
N ASP A 131 -22.89 8.14 -3.42
CA ASP A 131 -24.29 8.21 -3.89
C ASP A 131 -24.95 9.53 -3.50
N THR A 132 -24.20 10.47 -2.87
CA THR A 132 -24.80 11.67 -2.25
C THR A 132 -24.48 12.92 -3.05
N GLN A 133 -25.52 13.66 -3.45
CA GLN A 133 -25.39 15.03 -3.98
C GLN A 133 -25.43 16.02 -2.84
N THR A 134 -24.92 17.25 -3.09
CA THR A 134 -24.84 18.35 -2.10
C THR A 134 -26.08 18.46 -1.23
N SER A 135 -25.97 18.10 0.03
CA SER A 135 -27.08 18.01 0.99
C SER A 135 -26.57 18.05 2.42
N PRO A 136 -27.43 18.31 3.42
CA PRO A 136 -27.06 18.18 4.83
C PRO A 136 -26.48 16.81 5.19
N ARG A 137 -26.96 15.76 4.52
CA ARG A 137 -26.46 14.39 4.69
C ARG A 137 -25.00 14.29 4.22
N GLU A 138 -24.64 14.86 3.07
CA GLU A 138 -23.25 14.87 2.58
C GLU A 138 -22.32 15.54 3.60
N ASN A 139 -22.71 16.68 4.15
CA ASN A 139 -21.90 17.38 5.16
C ASN A 139 -21.69 16.52 6.41
N ALA A 140 -22.71 15.81 6.89
CA ALA A 140 -22.58 14.89 8.03
C ALA A 140 -21.64 13.72 7.71
N LEU A 141 -21.75 13.12 6.52
CA LEU A 141 -20.86 12.05 6.06
C LEU A 141 -19.40 12.53 5.99
N MET A 142 -19.15 13.72 5.42
CA MET A 142 -17.79 14.27 5.33
C MET A 142 -17.18 14.48 6.71
N LEU A 143 -17.91 15.02 7.69
CA LEU A 143 -17.42 15.21 9.06
C LEU A 143 -17.06 13.88 9.73
N LEU A 144 -17.90 12.87 9.58
CA LEU A 144 -17.65 11.52 10.13
C LEU A 144 -16.47 10.84 9.45
N ILE A 145 -16.32 10.96 8.13
CA ILE A 145 -15.17 10.40 7.40
C ILE A 145 -13.87 11.06 7.88
N LEU A 146 -13.84 12.37 8.05
CA LEU A 146 -12.66 13.10 8.54
C LEU A 146 -12.28 12.62 9.94
N GLU A 147 -13.25 12.42 10.82
CA GLU A 147 -12.99 11.93 12.18
C GLU A 147 -12.49 10.48 12.16
N GLU A 148 -13.10 9.60 11.38
CA GLU A 148 -12.67 8.22 11.24
C GLU A 148 -11.27 8.09 10.65
N ILE A 149 -10.92 8.94 9.65
CA ILE A 149 -9.56 9.00 9.09
C ILE A 149 -8.57 9.44 10.18
N ARG A 150 -8.91 10.44 11.00
CA ARG A 150 -8.07 10.95 12.09
C ARG A 150 -7.82 9.89 13.17
N LEU A 151 -8.82 9.06 13.47
CA LEU A 151 -8.76 7.99 14.46
C LEU A 151 -8.18 6.68 13.91
N ALA A 152 -8.05 6.56 12.58
CA ALA A 152 -7.62 5.34 11.94
C ALA A 152 -6.20 4.92 12.40
N HIS A 153 -6.07 3.64 12.71
CA HIS A 153 -4.76 3.07 13.01
C HIS A 153 -3.87 3.09 11.76
N THR A 154 -2.64 3.55 11.94
CA THR A 154 -1.63 3.52 10.88
C THR A 154 -0.84 2.21 10.94
N HIS A 155 -0.60 1.62 9.77
CA HIS A 155 0.24 0.43 9.62
C HIS A 155 1.44 0.70 8.73
N THR A 156 2.54 -0.02 8.99
CA THR A 156 3.78 0.09 8.22
C THR A 156 3.87 -0.99 7.14
N LEU A 157 2.84 -1.15 6.28
CA LEU A 157 2.93 -2.00 5.07
C LEU A 157 3.58 -1.19 3.93
N ARG A 158 4.81 -0.75 4.16
CA ARG A 158 5.58 0.09 3.24
C ARG A 158 6.94 -0.54 2.98
N VAL A 159 7.29 -0.74 1.72
CA VAL A 159 8.65 -1.13 1.32
C VAL A 159 9.39 0.12 0.86
N SER A 160 10.24 0.66 1.73
CA SER A 160 11.14 1.75 1.39
C SER A 160 12.39 1.21 0.71
N LEU A 161 12.88 1.91 -0.31
CA LEU A 161 14.06 1.51 -1.07
C LEU A 161 15.20 2.53 -0.86
N PRO A 162 16.42 2.06 -0.60
CA PRO A 162 17.56 2.94 -0.29
C PRO A 162 18.13 3.61 -1.53
N HIS A 163 18.88 4.72 -1.32
CA HIS A 163 19.64 5.41 -2.36
C HIS A 163 21.00 4.77 -2.63
N ASP A 164 21.63 4.18 -1.61
CA ASP A 164 22.89 3.47 -1.78
C ASP A 164 22.73 2.32 -2.77
N LYS A 165 23.53 2.31 -3.83
CA LYS A 165 23.40 1.34 -4.94
C LYS A 165 23.57 -0.11 -4.49
N ARG A 166 24.46 -0.37 -3.51
CA ARG A 166 24.71 -1.73 -3.00
C ARG A 166 23.52 -2.20 -2.16
N LEU A 167 23.10 -1.36 -1.21
CA LEU A 167 21.92 -1.67 -0.39
C LEU A 167 20.67 -1.81 -1.26
N ARG A 168 20.52 -0.98 -2.30
CA ARG A 168 19.43 -1.08 -3.27
C ARG A 168 19.43 -2.42 -3.99
N ALA A 169 20.60 -2.88 -4.46
CA ALA A 169 20.74 -4.17 -5.13
C ALA A 169 20.36 -5.35 -4.21
N LEU A 170 20.70 -5.27 -2.91
CA LEU A 170 20.24 -6.22 -1.90
C LEU A 170 18.72 -6.20 -1.78
N CYS A 171 18.13 -5.04 -1.59
CA CYS A 171 16.68 -4.89 -1.48
C CYS A 171 15.95 -5.44 -2.71
N ASP A 172 16.41 -5.11 -3.91
CA ASP A 172 15.85 -5.59 -5.17
C ASP A 172 15.99 -7.13 -5.32
N ALA A 173 17.07 -7.73 -4.80
CA ALA A 173 17.25 -9.18 -4.81
C ALA A 173 16.27 -9.89 -3.86
N VAL A 174 16.08 -9.34 -2.64
CA VAL A 174 15.09 -9.88 -1.68
C VAL A 174 13.66 -9.73 -2.21
N LEU A 175 13.32 -8.62 -2.87
CA LEU A 175 12.00 -8.42 -3.45
C LEU A 175 11.69 -9.39 -4.60
N ARG A 176 12.72 -9.74 -5.39
CA ARG A 176 12.55 -10.71 -6.49
C ARG A 176 12.42 -12.15 -5.99
N ASP A 177 13.15 -12.49 -4.94
CA ASP A 177 13.16 -13.85 -4.37
C ASP A 177 13.35 -13.77 -2.83
N PRO A 178 12.25 -13.61 -2.08
CA PRO A 178 12.31 -13.55 -0.62
C PRO A 178 12.83 -14.83 0.05
N ALA A 179 12.75 -15.96 -0.66
CA ALA A 179 13.19 -17.24 -0.15
C ALA A 179 14.71 -17.46 -0.25
N ARG A 180 15.40 -16.74 -1.16
CA ARG A 180 16.79 -16.99 -1.51
C ARG A 180 17.74 -16.92 -0.32
N GLN A 181 17.59 -15.90 0.55
CA GLN A 181 18.43 -15.75 1.73
C GLN A 181 17.63 -15.10 2.89
N ALA A 182 17.60 -15.76 4.04
CA ALA A 182 16.81 -15.31 5.18
C ALA A 182 17.59 -14.42 6.14
N THR A 183 18.92 -14.46 6.16
CA THR A 183 19.74 -13.76 7.15
C THR A 183 20.49 -12.56 6.58
N LEU A 184 20.69 -11.53 7.41
CA LEU A 184 21.50 -10.37 7.05
C LEU A 184 22.96 -10.73 6.85
N ALA A 185 23.48 -11.71 7.62
CA ALA A 185 24.85 -12.19 7.51
C ALA A 185 25.15 -12.79 6.12
N ALA A 186 24.22 -13.61 5.60
CA ALA A 186 24.34 -14.20 4.28
C ALA A 186 24.38 -13.12 3.18
N TRP A 187 23.49 -12.13 3.25
CA TRP A 187 23.47 -11.02 2.32
C TRP A 187 24.73 -10.14 2.41
N ALA A 188 25.22 -9.88 3.64
CA ALA A 188 26.43 -9.09 3.85
C ALA A 188 27.67 -9.74 3.20
N ALA A 189 27.76 -11.08 3.30
CA ALA A 189 28.83 -11.85 2.66
C ALA A 189 28.82 -11.70 1.13
N ASP A 190 27.64 -11.81 0.49
CA ASP A 190 27.47 -11.64 -0.96
C ASP A 190 27.90 -10.23 -1.45
N PHE A 191 27.74 -9.22 -0.59
CA PHE A 191 28.08 -7.83 -0.92
C PHE A 191 29.49 -7.39 -0.46
N GLY A 192 30.29 -8.32 0.08
CA GLY A 192 31.64 -8.02 0.57
C GLY A 192 31.65 -7.01 1.72
N ALA A 193 30.60 -7.00 2.53
CA ALA A 193 30.43 -6.10 3.66
C ALA A 193 30.24 -6.88 4.96
N SER A 194 30.52 -6.24 6.12
CA SER A 194 30.14 -6.83 7.41
C SER A 194 28.64 -6.67 7.66
N GLU A 195 28.05 -7.62 8.40
CA GLU A 195 26.65 -7.54 8.87
C GLU A 195 26.37 -6.21 9.59
N ARG A 196 27.31 -5.75 10.42
CA ARG A 196 27.23 -4.46 11.13
C ARG A 196 27.12 -3.28 10.15
N THR A 197 27.87 -3.32 9.05
CA THR A 197 27.83 -2.26 8.01
C THR A 197 26.46 -2.22 7.35
N VAL A 198 25.94 -3.38 6.94
CA VAL A 198 24.62 -3.46 6.28
C VAL A 198 23.50 -3.07 7.26
N ALA A 199 23.56 -3.54 8.52
CA ALA A 199 22.57 -3.15 9.54
C ALA A 199 22.57 -1.63 9.80
N ARG A 200 23.73 -0.99 9.79
CA ARG A 200 23.84 0.47 9.91
C ARG A 200 23.20 1.18 8.72
N LEU A 201 23.49 0.74 7.49
CA LEU A 201 22.89 1.33 6.29
C LEU A 201 21.35 1.22 6.28
N PHE A 202 20.79 0.10 6.74
CA PHE A 202 19.31 -0.01 6.90
C PHE A 202 18.76 1.05 7.85
N ARG A 203 19.41 1.29 8.99
CA ARG A 203 18.96 2.31 9.96
C ARG A 203 19.13 3.72 9.42
N ASP A 204 20.29 4.02 8.82
CA ASP A 204 20.64 5.37 8.37
C ASP A 204 19.77 5.81 7.17
N GLN A 205 19.50 4.90 6.22
CA GLN A 205 18.78 5.25 4.99
C GLN A 205 17.28 4.95 5.04
N LEU A 206 16.86 3.91 5.76
CA LEU A 206 15.47 3.45 5.77
C LEU A 206 14.77 3.62 7.13
N GLY A 207 15.51 4.04 8.17
CA GLY A 207 14.97 4.21 9.52
C GLY A 207 14.45 2.92 10.18
N THR A 208 14.88 1.75 9.68
CA THR A 208 14.35 0.44 10.09
C THR A 208 15.45 -0.60 10.20
N THR A 209 15.15 -1.77 10.76
CA THR A 209 16.06 -2.93 10.74
C THR A 209 15.83 -3.77 9.47
N TYR A 210 16.85 -4.57 9.08
CA TYR A 210 16.68 -5.53 7.98
C TYR A 210 15.51 -6.48 8.22
N LEU A 211 15.32 -6.98 9.44
CA LEU A 211 14.24 -7.89 9.76
C LEU A 211 12.86 -7.26 9.54
N GLN A 212 12.65 -6.04 10.04
CA GLN A 212 11.42 -5.29 9.84
C GLN A 212 11.18 -4.99 8.36
N TRP A 213 12.23 -4.55 7.65
CA TRP A 213 12.14 -4.29 6.21
C TRP A 213 11.83 -5.57 5.41
N ARG A 214 12.51 -6.70 5.76
CA ARG A 214 12.26 -7.99 5.11
C ARG A 214 10.82 -8.46 5.32
N GLN A 215 10.24 -8.26 6.50
CA GLN A 215 8.83 -8.58 6.74
C GLN A 215 7.90 -7.82 5.77
N GLN A 216 8.17 -6.54 5.51
CA GLN A 216 7.40 -5.76 4.54
C GLN A 216 7.59 -6.29 3.11
N ALA A 217 8.82 -6.65 2.73
CA ALA A 217 9.12 -7.26 1.42
C ALA A 217 8.39 -8.61 1.24
N VAL A 218 8.39 -9.46 2.29
CA VAL A 218 7.64 -10.73 2.31
C VAL A 218 6.14 -10.48 2.13
N LEU A 219 5.57 -9.52 2.83
CA LEU A 219 4.14 -9.20 2.70
C LEU A 219 3.81 -8.68 1.30
N ALA A 220 4.66 -7.83 0.74
CA ALA A 220 4.51 -7.34 -0.64
C ALA A 220 4.51 -8.48 -1.67
N HIS A 221 5.25 -9.56 -1.41
CA HIS A 221 5.28 -10.77 -2.24
C HIS A 221 4.10 -11.71 -1.96
N ALA A 222 3.75 -11.91 -0.69
CA ALA A 222 2.72 -12.86 -0.26
C ALA A 222 1.30 -12.42 -0.59
N LEU A 223 0.98 -11.13 -0.42
CA LEU A 223 -0.38 -10.60 -0.58
C LEU A 223 -0.95 -10.87 -1.99
N PRO A 224 -0.22 -10.60 -3.11
CA PRO A 224 -0.70 -10.95 -4.45
C PRO A 224 -0.92 -12.45 -4.65
N LEU A 225 -0.04 -13.30 -4.10
CA LEU A 225 -0.17 -14.75 -4.22
C LEU A 225 -1.41 -15.27 -3.47
N LEU A 226 -1.62 -14.78 -2.24
CA LEU A 226 -2.80 -15.11 -1.45
C LEU A 226 -4.10 -14.63 -2.11
N ALA A 227 -4.10 -13.41 -2.67
CA ALA A 227 -5.25 -12.86 -3.38
C ALA A 227 -5.64 -13.69 -4.61
N ARG A 228 -4.66 -14.33 -5.27
CA ARG A 228 -4.87 -15.31 -6.36
C ARG A 228 -5.28 -16.71 -5.90
N GLY A 229 -5.44 -16.92 -4.62
CA GLY A 229 -5.82 -18.23 -4.07
C GLY A 229 -4.69 -19.24 -4.01
N VAL A 230 -3.41 -18.83 -4.13
CA VAL A 230 -2.28 -19.76 -3.97
C VAL A 230 -2.29 -20.34 -2.57
N PRO A 231 -2.20 -21.67 -2.39
CA PRO A 231 -2.25 -22.31 -1.06
C PRO A 231 -1.26 -21.71 -0.08
N VAL A 232 -1.70 -21.48 1.17
CA VAL A 232 -0.90 -20.80 2.22
C VAL A 232 0.48 -21.41 2.39
N GLY A 233 0.58 -22.76 2.38
CA GLY A 233 1.87 -23.46 2.49
C GLY A 233 2.82 -23.16 1.32
N GLN A 234 2.30 -23.05 0.10
CA GLN A 234 3.12 -22.68 -1.06
C GLN A 234 3.60 -21.23 -0.95
N VAL A 235 2.74 -20.32 -0.47
CA VAL A 235 3.12 -18.91 -0.24
C VAL A 235 4.18 -18.81 0.87
N ALA A 236 4.02 -19.56 1.97
CA ALA A 236 4.99 -19.60 3.05
C ALA A 236 6.37 -20.07 2.54
N ALA A 237 6.41 -21.15 1.75
CA ALA A 237 7.63 -21.66 1.13
C ALA A 237 8.26 -20.64 0.17
N ALA A 238 7.47 -20.01 -0.71
CA ALA A 238 7.92 -18.96 -1.64
C ALA A 238 8.47 -17.73 -0.91
N CYS A 239 8.04 -17.49 0.33
CA CYS A 239 8.55 -16.43 1.21
C CYS A 239 9.74 -16.85 2.09
N GLY A 240 10.23 -18.10 1.94
CA GLY A 240 11.37 -18.61 2.69
C GLY A 240 11.06 -18.97 4.15
N TYR A 241 9.81 -19.30 4.47
CA TYR A 241 9.42 -19.79 5.80
C TYR A 241 9.51 -21.31 5.84
N ALA A 242 10.15 -21.83 6.90
CA ALA A 242 10.28 -23.26 7.13
C ALA A 242 8.96 -23.91 7.62
N SER A 243 8.01 -23.11 8.12
CA SER A 243 6.69 -23.61 8.54
C SER A 243 5.58 -22.61 8.24
N ASP A 244 4.42 -23.16 7.88
CA ASP A 244 3.19 -22.40 7.64
C ASP A 244 2.74 -21.63 8.88
N SER A 245 2.95 -22.20 10.06
CA SER A 245 2.59 -21.57 11.34
C SER A 245 3.39 -20.31 11.61
N ALA A 246 4.71 -20.32 11.33
CA ALA A 246 5.57 -19.15 11.51
C ALA A 246 5.19 -18.04 10.53
N PHE A 247 4.90 -18.40 9.27
CA PHE A 247 4.39 -17.47 8.27
C PHE A 247 3.04 -16.88 8.69
N ALA A 248 2.08 -17.74 9.10
CA ALA A 248 0.75 -17.29 9.51
C ALA A 248 0.77 -16.36 10.73
N ALA A 249 1.63 -16.62 11.71
CA ALA A 249 1.82 -15.76 12.86
C ALA A 249 2.35 -14.37 12.46
N MET A 250 3.40 -14.33 11.63
CA MET A 250 3.96 -13.08 11.11
C MET A 250 2.92 -12.31 10.29
N PHE A 251 2.22 -12.99 9.39
CA PHE A 251 1.20 -12.38 8.53
C PHE A 251 0.05 -11.80 9.36
N LYS A 252 -0.50 -12.57 10.31
CA LYS A 252 -1.57 -12.10 11.21
C LYS A 252 -1.15 -10.88 12.04
N ALA A 253 0.08 -10.87 12.56
CA ALA A 253 0.59 -9.73 13.32
C ALA A 253 0.67 -8.44 12.46
N ALA A 254 1.01 -8.58 11.18
CA ALA A 254 1.19 -7.45 10.26
C ALA A 254 -0.11 -7.01 9.58
N VAL A 255 -1.00 -7.96 9.20
CA VAL A 255 -2.20 -7.70 8.40
C VAL A 255 -3.47 -7.62 9.28
N GLY A 256 -3.43 -8.18 10.50
CA GLY A 256 -4.54 -8.21 11.44
C GLY A 256 -5.48 -9.42 11.28
N GLN A 257 -5.30 -10.24 10.23
CA GLN A 257 -6.07 -11.45 9.97
C GLN A 257 -5.16 -12.57 9.48
N SER A 258 -5.61 -13.82 9.60
CA SER A 258 -4.81 -14.96 9.11
C SER A 258 -4.73 -14.99 7.57
N PRO A 259 -3.72 -15.66 6.98
CA PRO A 259 -3.63 -15.81 5.52
C PRO A 259 -4.88 -16.45 4.91
N SER A 260 -5.48 -17.44 5.55
CA SER A 260 -6.70 -18.12 5.07
C SER A 260 -7.93 -17.21 5.14
N GLN A 261 -8.05 -16.38 6.20
CA GLN A 261 -9.13 -15.37 6.26
C GLN A 261 -8.97 -14.31 5.18
N PHE A 262 -7.73 -13.89 4.90
CA PHE A 262 -7.43 -12.96 3.82
C PHE A 262 -7.85 -13.52 2.45
N GLN A 263 -7.52 -14.78 2.15
CA GLN A 263 -7.95 -15.46 0.92
C GLN A 263 -9.47 -15.53 0.79
N GLY A 264 -10.18 -15.90 1.86
CA GLY A 264 -11.64 -15.97 1.86
C GLY A 264 -12.32 -14.61 1.62
N SER A 265 -11.77 -13.53 2.15
CA SER A 265 -12.30 -12.18 1.93
C SER A 265 -12.04 -11.64 0.51
N THR A 266 -11.06 -12.17 -0.21
CA THR A 266 -10.70 -11.72 -1.56
C THR A 266 -11.46 -12.49 -2.66
N GLN A 267 -11.96 -13.69 -2.34
CA GLN A 267 -12.70 -14.55 -3.27
C GLN A 267 -14.23 -14.45 -3.16
N ALA A 268 -14.74 -13.73 -2.17
CA ALA A 268 -16.19 -13.62 -1.87
C ALA A 268 -16.91 -12.51 -2.65
N ASP A 269 -16.24 -11.82 -3.55
CA ASP A 269 -16.73 -10.82 -4.50
C ASP A 269 -16.47 -11.31 -5.95
#